data_0bc37b6f5c19c962087c5333fafc1ec7
#
_entry.id   0bc37b6f5c19c962087c5333fafc1ec7
#
_cell.length_a   1.000
_cell.length_b   1.000
_cell.length_c   1.000
_cell.angle_alpha   90.00
_cell.angle_beta   90.00
_cell.angle_gamma   90.00
#
_symmetry.space_group_name_H-M   'P 1'
#
loop_
_entity.id
_entity.type
_entity.pdbx_description
1 polymer ?
#
loop_
_entity_poly.entity_id
_entity_poly.type
_entity_poly.pdbx_seq_one_letter_code
_entity_poly.pdbx_strand_id
1 'polypeptide(L)'
;MQRISSIKDMRAIVRQSYLDKITKHLGKDTIIIIVGQRRVGKSYTLRLFRDKVAEDAHANIIFIDKEKHEFADIQTDWDLNAYIDERRDKTKTNYILIDEVQDIEGFENSIRSYYEEPDIEIVVTGSNSNMLSSDLANKIGGRYKEIFVQALSYKEFMEFHELPDSDDTLAKYIQFGGLPGLKKIGLDEQDAREYQMDVYSTV
;
A
#
# COMPACT_ATOMS: atom_id res chain seq x y z
N MET A 1 23.40 11.73 3.72
CA MET A 1 23.02 10.42 4.28
C MET A 1 22.20 10.67 5.55
N GLN A 2 20.91 11.08 5.37
CA GLN A 2 19.99 11.35 6.48
C GLN A 2 19.20 10.08 6.77
N ARG A 3 19.27 9.63 8.01
CA ARG A 3 18.54 8.50 8.54
C ARG A 3 17.03 8.80 8.46
N ILE A 4 16.28 7.94 7.78
CA ILE A 4 14.81 7.87 7.85
C ILE A 4 14.46 7.46 9.28
N SER A 5 14.19 8.46 10.13
CA SER A 5 13.83 8.25 11.54
C SER A 5 12.33 8.39 11.70
N SER A 6 11.58 7.31 11.57
CA SER A 6 10.32 7.10 12.31
C SER A 6 9.54 5.81 11.95
N ILE A 7 10.22 4.70 11.64
CA ILE A 7 9.60 3.39 11.80
C ILE A 7 10.46 2.65 12.80
N LYS A 8 9.96 2.57 14.06
CA LYS A 8 10.62 1.81 15.12
C LYS A 8 10.78 0.36 14.70
N ASP A 9 12.04 -0.05 14.52
CA ASP A 9 12.58 -1.40 14.67
C ASP A 9 11.78 -2.60 14.12
N MET A 10 11.50 -2.60 12.81
CA MET A 10 11.60 -3.81 12.03
C MET A 10 12.44 -3.47 10.79
N ARG A 11 13.54 -4.16 10.56
CA ARG A 11 14.29 -4.07 9.29
C ARG A 11 13.36 -4.58 8.20
N ALA A 12 12.62 -3.66 7.62
CA ALA A 12 11.69 -3.96 6.56
C ALA A 12 12.49 -4.08 5.26
N ILE A 13 12.21 -5.11 4.48
CA ILE A 13 12.81 -5.24 3.16
C ILE A 13 12.15 -4.28 2.18
N VAL A 14 12.98 -3.56 1.43
CA VAL A 14 12.50 -2.74 0.33
C VAL A 14 12.19 -3.67 -0.86
N ARG A 15 10.91 -3.86 -1.13
CA ARG A 15 10.44 -4.66 -2.28
C ARG A 15 10.47 -3.81 -3.55
N GLN A 16 11.69 -3.56 -4.06
CA GLN A 16 11.97 -2.62 -5.16
C GLN A 16 11.11 -2.87 -6.39
N SER A 17 10.80 -4.12 -6.70
CA SER A 17 9.97 -4.48 -7.86
C SER A 17 8.57 -3.86 -7.84
N TYR A 18 7.98 -3.63 -6.66
CA TYR A 18 6.68 -2.95 -6.56
C TYR A 18 6.83 -1.44 -6.73
N LEU A 19 7.87 -0.83 -6.16
CA LEU A 19 8.16 0.59 -6.36
C LEU A 19 8.41 0.90 -7.84
N ASP A 20 9.13 0.04 -8.55
CA ASP A 20 9.39 0.18 -9.98
C ASP A 20 8.09 0.06 -10.80
N LYS A 21 7.20 -0.87 -10.42
CA LYS A 21 5.88 -1.01 -11.06
C LYS A 21 5.03 0.25 -10.84
N ILE A 22 5.01 0.83 -9.65
CA ILE A 22 4.30 2.09 -9.37
C ILE A 22 4.90 3.21 -10.23
N THR A 23 6.21 3.44 -10.12
CA THR A 23 6.92 4.52 -10.82
C THR A 23 6.74 4.44 -12.34
N LYS A 24 6.69 3.23 -12.91
CA LYS A 24 6.49 3.02 -14.36
C LYS A 24 5.16 3.59 -14.90
N HIS A 25 4.16 3.72 -14.05
CA HIS A 25 2.82 4.16 -14.42
C HIS A 25 2.51 5.62 -14.07
N LEU A 26 3.42 6.32 -13.40
CA LEU A 26 3.29 7.75 -13.15
C LEU A 26 3.36 8.54 -14.47
N GLY A 27 2.67 9.68 -14.53
CA GLY A 27 2.59 10.56 -15.71
C GLY A 27 1.85 9.94 -16.90
N LYS A 28 0.94 8.99 -16.67
CA LYS A 28 0.22 8.26 -17.74
C LYS A 28 -1.29 8.33 -17.61
N ASP A 29 -1.81 9.31 -16.91
CA ASP A 29 -3.24 9.46 -16.63
C ASP A 29 -3.87 8.14 -16.14
N THR A 30 -3.19 7.50 -15.20
CA THR A 30 -3.54 6.16 -14.72
C THR A 30 -3.56 6.11 -13.21
N ILE A 31 -4.67 5.76 -12.63
CA ILE A 31 -4.79 5.52 -11.18
C ILE A 31 -4.09 4.20 -10.84
N ILE A 32 -3.25 4.21 -9.83
CA ILE A 32 -2.55 3.01 -9.37
C ILE A 32 -3.25 2.45 -8.14
N ILE A 33 -3.65 1.17 -8.23
CA ILE A 33 -4.32 0.47 -7.14
C ILE A 33 -3.40 -0.65 -6.64
N ILE A 34 -2.96 -0.55 -5.40
CA ILE A 34 -2.18 -1.59 -4.74
C ILE A 34 -3.16 -2.54 -4.06
N VAL A 35 -3.29 -3.74 -4.58
CA VAL A 35 -4.20 -4.78 -4.09
C VAL A 35 -3.44 -5.99 -3.56
N GLY A 36 -4.13 -6.84 -2.84
CA GLY A 36 -3.58 -8.09 -2.31
C GLY A 36 -4.19 -8.43 -0.95
N GLN A 37 -3.93 -9.64 -0.49
CA GLN A 37 -4.44 -10.15 0.78
C GLN A 37 -4.11 -9.21 1.96
N ARG A 38 -4.89 -9.29 3.03
CA ARG A 38 -4.56 -8.57 4.27
C ARG A 38 -3.19 -8.98 4.80
N ARG A 39 -2.46 -8.04 5.38
CA ARG A 39 -1.16 -8.22 6.05
C ARG A 39 0.02 -8.65 5.14
N VAL A 40 -0.10 -8.57 3.80
CA VAL A 40 1.03 -8.85 2.86
C VAL A 40 1.98 -7.68 2.66
N GLY A 41 1.65 -6.48 3.19
CA GLY A 41 2.51 -5.30 3.14
C GLY A 41 2.10 -4.23 2.13
N LYS A 42 0.80 -4.12 1.74
CA LYS A 42 0.28 -3.04 0.87
C LYS A 42 0.57 -1.66 1.43
N SER A 43 0.11 -1.38 2.65
CA SER A 43 0.35 -0.12 3.38
C SER A 43 1.83 0.21 3.50
N TYR A 44 2.66 -0.80 3.71
CA TYR A 44 4.11 -0.63 3.76
C TYR A 44 4.67 -0.22 2.39
N THR A 45 4.23 -0.86 1.31
CA THR A 45 4.61 -0.49 -0.07
C THR A 45 4.21 0.95 -0.39
N LEU A 46 3.00 1.37 0.00
CA LEU A 46 2.53 2.75 -0.19
C LEU A 46 3.40 3.76 0.59
N ARG A 47 3.77 3.44 1.85
CA ARG A 47 4.66 4.30 2.65
C ARG A 47 6.06 4.40 2.07
N LEU A 48 6.64 3.29 1.58
CA LEU A 48 7.92 3.32 0.87
C LEU A 48 7.85 4.19 -0.40
N PHE A 49 6.76 4.09 -1.13
CA PHE A 49 6.55 4.94 -2.30
C PHE A 49 6.43 6.42 -1.92
N ARG A 50 5.67 6.75 -0.86
CA ARG A 50 5.60 8.10 -0.29
C ARG A 50 7.00 8.64 0.03
N ASP A 51 7.82 7.86 0.73
CA ASP A 51 9.16 8.27 1.14
C ASP A 51 10.08 8.49 -0.07
N LYS A 52 9.91 7.67 -1.12
CA LYS A 52 10.64 7.82 -2.39
C LYS A 52 10.25 9.11 -3.13
N VAL A 53 8.96 9.44 -3.23
CA VAL A 53 8.54 10.67 -3.92
C VAL A 53 8.81 11.92 -3.10
N ALA A 54 8.94 11.80 -1.78
CA ALA A 54 9.35 12.90 -0.90
C ALA A 54 10.79 13.41 -1.13
N GLU A 55 11.60 12.65 -1.87
CA GLU A 55 12.95 13.08 -2.27
C GLU A 55 12.91 14.13 -3.39
N ASP A 56 11.81 14.26 -4.12
CA ASP A 56 11.61 15.28 -5.15
C ASP A 56 11.10 16.58 -4.52
N ALA A 57 11.84 17.66 -4.69
CA ALA A 57 11.46 19.00 -4.22
C ALA A 57 10.17 19.56 -4.87
N HIS A 58 9.81 19.04 -6.05
CA HIS A 58 8.58 19.42 -6.75
C HIS A 58 7.38 18.54 -6.39
N ALA A 59 7.56 17.52 -5.55
CA ALA A 59 6.45 16.72 -5.05
C ALA A 59 5.70 17.46 -3.92
N ASN A 60 4.37 17.42 -3.97
CA ASN A 60 3.48 17.68 -2.85
C ASN A 60 2.78 16.39 -2.48
N ILE A 61 2.85 15.97 -1.22
CA ILE A 61 2.34 14.66 -0.80
C ILE A 61 1.12 14.85 0.09
N ILE A 62 -0.02 14.33 -0.38
CA ILE A 62 -1.27 14.26 0.37
C ILE A 62 -1.48 12.78 0.74
N PHE A 63 -1.06 12.41 1.96
CA PHE A 63 -1.09 11.03 2.45
C PHE A 63 -2.20 10.85 3.48
N ILE A 64 -3.10 9.90 3.24
CA ILE A 64 -4.24 9.56 4.08
C ILE A 64 -4.13 8.08 4.45
N ASP A 65 -4.13 7.77 5.74
CA ASP A 65 -4.06 6.41 6.29
C ASP A 65 -5.33 6.17 7.13
N LYS A 66 -6.32 5.51 6.56
CA LYS A 66 -7.63 5.32 7.18
C LYS A 66 -7.61 4.46 8.44
N GLU A 67 -6.53 3.71 8.69
CA GLU A 67 -6.34 3.02 9.96
C GLU A 67 -5.97 3.95 11.12
N LYS A 68 -5.63 5.23 10.83
CA LYS A 68 -5.22 6.19 11.84
C LYS A 68 -6.34 7.14 12.24
N HIS A 69 -6.43 7.39 13.55
CA HIS A 69 -7.44 8.28 14.14
C HIS A 69 -7.40 9.71 13.56
N GLU A 70 -6.24 10.21 13.18
CA GLU A 70 -6.10 11.56 12.61
C GLU A 70 -6.88 11.76 11.30
N PHE A 71 -7.26 10.67 10.60
CA PHE A 71 -8.06 10.69 9.38
C PHE A 71 -9.47 10.14 9.58
N ALA A 72 -9.91 9.96 10.82
CA ALA A 72 -11.23 9.41 11.13
C ALA A 72 -12.39 10.26 10.57
N ASP A 73 -12.19 11.58 10.49
CA ASP A 73 -13.21 12.53 10.00
C ASP A 73 -13.38 12.51 8.47
N ILE A 74 -12.46 11.88 7.72
CA ILE A 74 -12.60 11.71 6.27
C ILE A 74 -13.46 10.48 6.01
N GLN A 75 -14.78 10.62 6.01
CA GLN A 75 -15.72 9.50 5.89
C GLN A 75 -16.37 9.42 4.50
N THR A 76 -16.48 10.54 3.80
CA THR A 76 -17.18 10.64 2.51
C THR A 76 -16.29 11.24 1.43
N ASP A 77 -16.71 11.15 0.17
CA ASP A 77 -16.06 11.84 -0.95
C ASP A 77 -15.98 13.36 -0.76
N TRP A 78 -16.97 13.98 -0.10
CA TRP A 78 -16.95 15.41 0.24
C TRP A 78 -15.84 15.75 1.21
N ASP A 79 -15.66 14.95 2.27
CA ASP A 79 -14.59 15.15 3.24
C ASP A 79 -13.21 14.97 2.59
N LEU A 80 -13.11 13.95 1.72
CA LEU A 80 -11.90 13.66 0.97
C LEU A 80 -11.53 14.82 0.03
N ASN A 81 -12.50 15.34 -0.72
CA ASN A 81 -12.31 16.49 -1.61
C ASN A 81 -11.87 17.72 -0.84
N ALA A 82 -12.54 18.05 0.27
CA ALA A 82 -12.19 19.18 1.12
C ALA A 82 -10.74 19.05 1.66
N TYR A 83 -10.35 17.85 2.08
CA TYR A 83 -9.01 17.57 2.58
C TYR A 83 -7.94 17.72 1.49
N ILE A 84 -8.21 17.24 0.26
CA ILE A 84 -7.31 17.35 -0.88
C ILE A 84 -7.18 18.82 -1.32
N ASP A 85 -8.30 19.52 -1.50
CA ASP A 85 -8.32 20.90 -2.01
C ASP A 85 -7.58 21.86 -1.07
N GLU A 86 -7.67 21.66 0.25
CA GLU A 86 -6.93 22.45 1.24
C GLU A 86 -5.40 22.29 1.12
N ARG A 87 -4.95 21.11 0.64
CA ARG A 87 -3.53 20.73 0.64
C ARG A 87 -2.89 20.70 -0.74
N ARG A 88 -3.70 20.81 -1.80
CA ARG A 88 -3.21 20.80 -3.18
C ARG A 88 -2.36 22.05 -3.48
N ASP A 89 -1.20 21.84 -4.05
CA ASP A 89 -0.33 22.90 -4.58
C ASP A 89 -0.26 22.78 -6.10
N LYS A 90 -0.97 23.66 -6.84
CA LYS A 90 -1.04 23.64 -8.31
C LYS A 90 0.31 23.96 -9.01
N THR A 91 1.33 24.33 -8.25
CA THR A 91 2.69 24.58 -8.77
C THR A 91 3.58 23.34 -8.70
N LYS A 92 3.06 22.25 -8.13
CA LYS A 92 3.79 21.00 -7.89
C LYS A 92 3.02 19.80 -8.43
N THR A 93 3.71 18.66 -8.54
CA THR A 93 3.03 17.37 -8.71
C THR A 93 2.47 16.92 -7.38
N ASN A 94 1.15 16.78 -7.31
CA ASN A 94 0.43 16.36 -6.11
C ASN A 94 0.24 14.84 -6.13
N TYR A 95 0.88 14.15 -5.19
CA TYR A 95 0.72 12.71 -4.99
C TYR A 95 -0.37 12.46 -3.95
N ILE A 96 -1.55 12.04 -4.40
CA ILE A 96 -2.66 11.63 -3.52
C ILE A 96 -2.47 10.15 -3.22
N LEU A 97 -2.10 9.85 -1.98
CA LEU A 97 -1.79 8.51 -1.51
C LEU A 97 -2.78 8.12 -0.42
N ILE A 98 -3.64 7.13 -0.66
CA ILE A 98 -4.68 6.73 0.28
C ILE A 98 -4.52 5.26 0.64
N ASP A 99 -4.32 4.98 1.93
CA ASP A 99 -4.29 3.62 2.48
C ASP A 99 -5.70 3.22 2.94
N GLU A 100 -6.15 2.01 2.51
CA GLU A 100 -7.48 1.44 2.75
C GLU A 100 -8.61 2.38 2.26
N VAL A 101 -8.57 2.74 0.98
CA VAL A 101 -9.47 3.74 0.36
C VAL A 101 -10.94 3.35 0.43
N GLN A 102 -11.28 2.05 0.52
CA GLN A 102 -12.66 1.56 0.65
C GLN A 102 -13.35 2.01 1.95
N ASP A 103 -12.60 2.51 2.93
CA ASP A 103 -13.14 3.03 4.18
C ASP A 103 -13.65 4.49 4.06
N ILE A 104 -13.68 5.02 2.82
CA ILE A 104 -14.24 6.34 2.49
C ILE A 104 -15.43 6.12 1.55
N GLU A 105 -16.64 6.47 1.98
CA GLU A 105 -17.84 6.32 1.18
C GLU A 105 -17.79 7.22 -0.08
N GLY A 106 -18.02 6.63 -1.25
CA GLY A 106 -18.05 7.36 -2.51
C GLY A 106 -16.67 7.83 -3.01
N PHE A 107 -15.56 7.29 -2.46
CA PHE A 107 -14.18 7.66 -2.83
C PHE A 107 -13.95 7.68 -4.35
N GLU A 108 -14.66 6.86 -5.11
CA GLU A 108 -14.51 6.75 -6.56
C GLU A 108 -14.93 8.06 -7.27
N ASN A 109 -15.86 8.84 -6.68
CA ASN A 109 -16.25 10.14 -7.22
C ASN A 109 -15.10 11.13 -7.07
N SER A 110 -14.45 11.15 -5.91
CA SER A 110 -13.26 11.98 -5.67
C SER A 110 -12.13 11.59 -6.62
N ILE A 111 -11.79 10.30 -6.71
CA ILE A 111 -10.75 9.82 -7.61
C ILE A 111 -11.05 10.24 -9.04
N ARG A 112 -12.30 10.08 -9.50
CA ARG A 112 -12.72 10.50 -10.84
C ARG A 112 -12.56 12.00 -11.07
N SER A 113 -12.81 12.84 -10.08
CA SER A 113 -12.69 14.30 -10.23
C SER A 113 -11.25 14.78 -10.34
N TYR A 114 -10.30 14.05 -9.76
CA TYR A 114 -8.90 14.46 -9.71
C TYR A 114 -8.00 13.78 -10.75
N TYR A 115 -8.34 12.58 -11.24
CA TYR A 115 -7.39 11.81 -12.07
C TYR A 115 -7.09 12.45 -13.43
N GLU A 116 -7.95 13.32 -13.95
CA GLU A 116 -7.73 14.07 -15.21
C GLU A 116 -6.94 15.36 -15.00
N GLU A 117 -6.64 15.72 -13.77
CA GLU A 117 -5.87 16.92 -13.46
C GLU A 117 -4.37 16.69 -13.71
N PRO A 118 -3.70 17.53 -14.54
CA PRO A 118 -2.33 17.26 -14.99
C PRO A 118 -1.26 17.34 -13.89
N ASP A 119 -1.59 17.91 -12.75
CA ASP A 119 -0.73 18.05 -11.58
C ASP A 119 -0.99 16.97 -10.51
N ILE A 120 -1.80 15.94 -10.80
CA ILE A 120 -2.21 14.94 -9.82
C ILE A 120 -1.81 13.51 -10.23
N GLU A 121 -1.18 12.80 -9.29
CA GLU A 121 -0.89 11.38 -9.35
C GLU A 121 -1.62 10.66 -8.20
N ILE A 122 -2.36 9.58 -8.50
CA ILE A 122 -3.19 8.88 -7.51
C ILE A 122 -2.69 7.46 -7.32
N VAL A 123 -2.36 7.12 -6.05
CA VAL A 123 -2.02 5.75 -5.66
C VAL A 123 -2.84 5.38 -4.43
N VAL A 124 -3.63 4.33 -4.53
CA VAL A 124 -4.49 3.87 -3.43
C VAL A 124 -4.21 2.42 -3.07
N THR A 125 -4.50 2.04 -1.84
CA THR A 125 -4.52 0.63 -1.44
C THR A 125 -5.93 0.20 -1.05
N GLY A 126 -6.18 -1.09 -1.15
CA GLY A 126 -7.37 -1.71 -0.61
C GLY A 126 -7.24 -3.22 -0.47
N SER A 127 -7.97 -3.77 0.49
CA SER A 127 -7.93 -5.21 0.80
C SER A 127 -8.86 -6.04 -0.08
N ASN A 128 -9.90 -5.43 -0.66
CA ASN A 128 -10.86 -6.10 -1.54
C ASN A 128 -10.66 -5.68 -3.01
N SER A 129 -9.85 -6.44 -3.75
CA SER A 129 -9.52 -6.14 -5.14
C SER A 129 -10.73 -6.14 -6.07
N ASN A 130 -11.68 -7.07 -5.87
CA ASN A 130 -12.83 -7.21 -6.77
C ASN A 130 -13.81 -6.03 -6.63
N MET A 131 -14.01 -5.53 -5.42
CA MET A 131 -14.88 -4.39 -5.14
C MET A 131 -14.25 -3.09 -5.65
N LEU A 132 -12.97 -2.88 -5.35
CA LEU A 132 -12.22 -1.71 -5.80
C LEU A 132 -12.13 -1.62 -7.32
N SER A 133 -11.84 -2.74 -8.00
CA SER A 133 -11.70 -2.75 -9.46
C SER A 133 -13.03 -2.61 -10.17
N SER A 134 -14.13 -3.20 -9.68
CA SER A 134 -15.45 -3.08 -10.31
C SER A 134 -16.03 -1.67 -10.17
N ASP A 135 -15.96 -1.08 -8.98
CA ASP A 135 -16.54 0.24 -8.72
C ASP A 135 -15.75 1.35 -9.42
N LEU A 136 -14.42 1.28 -9.37
CA LEU A 136 -13.56 2.20 -10.13
C LEU A 136 -13.67 1.98 -11.65
N ALA A 137 -13.65 0.73 -12.13
CA ALA A 137 -13.73 0.45 -13.56
C ALA A 137 -14.99 1.02 -14.19
N ASN A 138 -16.13 0.93 -13.49
CA ASN A 138 -17.39 1.48 -13.95
C ASN A 138 -17.40 3.02 -14.03
N LYS A 139 -16.70 3.69 -13.11
CA LYS A 139 -16.68 5.16 -13.01
C LYS A 139 -15.59 5.84 -13.83
N ILE A 140 -14.43 5.20 -14.01
CA ILE A 140 -13.26 5.79 -14.69
C ILE A 140 -12.88 5.10 -16.02
N GLY A 141 -13.75 4.20 -16.51
CA GLY A 141 -13.56 3.58 -17.84
C GLY A 141 -12.29 2.74 -17.97
N GLY A 142 -11.84 2.08 -16.90
CA GLY A 142 -10.69 1.19 -16.93
C GLY A 142 -9.32 1.87 -16.92
N ARG A 143 -9.24 3.18 -16.63
CA ARG A 143 -7.98 3.94 -16.56
C ARG A 143 -7.27 3.75 -15.23
N TYR A 144 -7.06 2.51 -14.84
CA TYR A 144 -6.33 2.15 -13.63
C TYR A 144 -5.34 1.01 -13.89
N LYS A 145 -4.36 0.90 -13.01
CA LYS A 145 -3.38 -0.19 -13.00
C LYS A 145 -3.35 -0.85 -11.65
N GLU A 146 -3.72 -2.13 -11.61
CA GLU A 146 -3.56 -2.93 -10.41
C GLU A 146 -2.12 -3.42 -10.25
N ILE A 147 -1.61 -3.28 -9.03
CA ILE A 147 -0.35 -3.85 -8.59
C ILE A 147 -0.66 -4.83 -7.47
N PHE A 148 -0.62 -6.11 -7.80
CA PHE A 148 -0.92 -7.17 -6.84
C PHE A 148 0.30 -7.45 -5.95
N VAL A 149 0.17 -7.13 -4.66
CA VAL A 149 1.19 -7.40 -3.64
C VAL A 149 0.93 -8.78 -3.03
N GLN A 150 1.92 -9.66 -3.15
CA GLN A 150 1.88 -11.02 -2.61
C GLN A 150 2.58 -11.09 -1.25
N ALA A 151 2.36 -12.18 -0.53
CA ALA A 151 3.20 -12.55 0.60
C ALA A 151 4.67 -12.63 0.18
N LEU A 152 5.60 -12.65 1.13
CA LEU A 152 7.03 -12.74 0.84
C LEU A 152 7.33 -14.02 0.03
N SER A 153 8.10 -13.88 -1.04
CA SER A 153 8.72 -15.03 -1.71
C SER A 153 9.76 -15.69 -0.78
N TYR A 154 10.17 -16.92 -1.08
CA TYR A 154 11.21 -17.61 -0.28
C TYR A 154 12.47 -16.77 -0.10
N LYS A 155 12.95 -16.13 -1.16
CA LYS A 155 14.10 -15.23 -1.10
C LYS A 155 13.87 -14.03 -0.17
N GLU A 156 12.71 -13.38 -0.29
CA GLU A 156 12.33 -12.27 0.60
C GLU A 156 12.14 -12.75 2.05
N PHE A 157 11.61 -13.96 2.25
CA PHE A 157 11.45 -14.58 3.57
C PHE A 157 12.83 -14.80 4.25
N MET A 158 13.79 -15.39 3.54
CA MET A 158 15.15 -15.56 4.05
C MET A 158 15.78 -14.22 4.46
N GLU A 159 15.72 -13.22 3.58
CA GLU A 159 16.26 -11.89 3.84
C GLU A 159 15.56 -11.21 5.02
N PHE A 160 14.23 -11.29 5.07
CA PHE A 160 13.42 -10.66 6.11
C PHE A 160 13.63 -11.28 7.48
N HIS A 161 13.75 -12.61 7.57
CA HIS A 161 13.99 -13.35 8.82
C HIS A 161 15.47 -13.51 9.15
N GLU A 162 16.38 -13.05 8.28
CA GLU A 162 17.85 -13.19 8.44
C GLU A 162 18.26 -14.66 8.54
N LEU A 163 17.65 -15.53 7.71
CA LEU A 163 17.89 -16.97 7.68
C LEU A 163 18.75 -17.37 6.49
N PRO A 164 19.63 -18.40 6.63
CA PRO A 164 20.42 -18.92 5.52
C PRO A 164 19.57 -19.68 4.52
N ASP A 165 20.05 -19.82 3.29
CA ASP A 165 19.47 -20.73 2.31
C ASP A 165 19.80 -22.18 2.70
N SER A 166 18.78 -22.92 3.15
CA SER A 166 18.91 -24.29 3.64
C SER A 166 17.59 -25.04 3.59
N ASP A 167 17.64 -26.37 3.61
CA ASP A 167 16.44 -27.23 3.66
C ASP A 167 15.56 -26.93 4.88
N ASP A 168 16.16 -26.63 6.04
CA ASP A 168 15.45 -26.23 7.25
C ASP A 168 14.69 -24.89 7.06
N THR A 169 15.31 -23.91 6.45
CA THR A 169 14.66 -22.62 6.13
C THR A 169 13.56 -22.80 5.10
N LEU A 170 13.76 -23.64 4.09
CA LEU A 170 12.74 -23.96 3.10
C LEU A 170 11.56 -24.67 3.76
N ALA A 171 11.78 -25.63 4.66
CA ALA A 171 10.74 -26.30 5.41
C ALA A 171 9.93 -25.32 6.25
N LYS A 172 10.58 -24.37 6.94
CA LYS A 172 9.91 -23.29 7.68
C LYS A 172 9.05 -22.41 6.76
N TYR A 173 9.58 -22.03 5.59
CA TYR A 173 8.80 -21.24 4.63
C TYR A 173 7.57 -21.97 4.11
N ILE A 174 7.68 -23.26 3.82
CA ILE A 174 6.55 -24.10 3.40
C ILE A 174 5.52 -24.23 4.52
N GLN A 175 5.98 -24.40 5.75
CA GLN A 175 5.12 -24.59 6.93
C GLN A 175 4.40 -23.30 7.34
N PHE A 176 5.11 -22.16 7.39
CA PHE A 176 4.61 -20.90 7.94
C PHE A 176 4.19 -19.89 6.86
N GLY A 177 4.57 -20.11 5.60
CA GLY A 177 4.29 -19.17 4.52
C GLY A 177 5.07 -17.85 4.64
N GLY A 178 4.69 -16.89 3.81
CA GLY A 178 5.42 -15.62 3.62
C GLY A 178 4.74 -14.39 4.20
N LEU A 179 3.86 -14.50 5.22
CA LEU A 179 3.25 -13.33 5.82
C LEU A 179 4.26 -12.51 6.64
N PRO A 180 4.47 -11.21 6.35
CA PRO A 180 5.48 -10.40 7.06
C PRO A 180 5.26 -10.31 8.58
N GLY A 181 4.01 -10.41 9.03
CA GLY A 181 3.66 -10.36 10.45
C GLY A 181 4.27 -11.48 11.30
N LEU A 182 4.66 -12.61 10.70
CA LEU A 182 5.31 -13.72 11.36
C LEU A 182 6.63 -13.32 12.04
N LYS A 183 7.32 -12.29 11.56
CA LYS A 183 8.55 -11.80 12.20
C LYS A 183 8.32 -11.27 13.63
N LYS A 184 7.15 -10.72 13.91
CA LYS A 184 6.80 -10.21 15.24
C LYS A 184 6.45 -11.31 16.23
N ILE A 185 5.88 -12.38 15.71
CA ILE A 185 5.36 -13.51 16.51
C ILE A 185 6.44 -14.54 16.73
N GLY A 186 7.42 -14.58 15.82
CA GLY A 186 8.41 -15.64 15.74
C GLY A 186 7.95 -16.78 14.81
N LEU A 187 8.86 -17.71 14.54
CA LEU A 187 8.57 -18.91 13.74
C LEU A 187 8.32 -20.11 14.69
N ASP A 188 7.50 -19.89 15.71
CA ASP A 188 6.94 -20.97 16.55
C ASP A 188 5.70 -21.54 15.88
N GLU A 189 5.53 -22.86 15.95
CA GLU A 189 4.48 -23.55 15.20
C GLU A 189 3.07 -23.18 15.69
N GLN A 190 2.87 -23.08 16.99
CA GLN A 190 1.57 -22.79 17.56
C GLN A 190 1.17 -21.34 17.28
N ASP A 191 2.04 -20.40 17.60
CA ASP A 191 1.79 -18.95 17.42
C ASP A 191 1.61 -18.59 15.95
N ALA A 192 2.41 -19.20 15.05
CA ALA A 192 2.30 -18.97 13.62
C ALA A 192 0.97 -19.49 13.04
N ARG A 193 0.49 -20.66 13.48
CA ARG A 193 -0.80 -21.21 13.07
C ARG A 193 -1.98 -20.36 13.55
N GLU A 194 -1.96 -19.92 14.79
CA GLU A 194 -2.99 -19.03 15.35
C GLU A 194 -3.05 -17.73 14.54
N TYR A 195 -1.91 -17.11 14.28
CA TYR A 195 -1.83 -15.90 13.46
C TYR A 195 -2.35 -16.11 12.04
N GLN A 196 -2.03 -17.24 11.40
CA GLN A 196 -2.53 -17.55 10.06
C GLN A 196 -4.04 -17.71 10.06
N MET A 197 -4.60 -18.45 11.04
CA MET A 197 -6.04 -18.62 11.18
C MET A 197 -6.74 -17.27 11.34
N ASP A 198 -6.22 -16.37 12.17
CA ASP A 198 -6.75 -15.02 12.35
C ASP A 198 -6.74 -14.22 11.04
N VAL A 199 -5.67 -14.31 10.24
CA VAL A 199 -5.58 -13.61 8.95
C VAL A 199 -6.58 -14.18 7.94
N TYR A 200 -6.74 -15.50 7.88
CA TYR A 200 -7.65 -16.16 6.93
C TYR A 200 -9.12 -16.05 7.33
N SER A 201 -9.45 -15.98 8.63
CA SER A 201 -10.82 -15.83 9.09
C SER A 201 -11.41 -14.43 8.87
N THR A 202 -10.57 -13.46 8.52
CA THR A 202 -10.96 -12.05 8.26
C THR A 202 -11.05 -11.72 6.76
N VAL A 203 -11.03 -12.71 5.88
CA VAL A 203 -11.12 -12.55 4.41
C VAL A 203 -12.54 -12.75 3.90
#